data_09af1abef226ceb844ec2d51695f1694
#
_entry.id   09af1abef226ceb844ec2d51695f1694
#
_cell.length_a   1.000
_cell.length_b   1.000
_cell.length_c   1.000
_cell.angle_alpha   90.00
_cell.angle_beta   90.00
_cell.angle_gamma   90.00
#
_symmetry.space_group_name_H-M   'P 1'
#
loop_
_entity.id
_entity.type
_entity.pdbx_description
1 polymer ?
#
loop_
_entity_poly.entity_id
_entity_poly.type
_entity_poly.pdbx_seq_one_letter_code
_entity_poly.pdbx_strand_id
1 'polypeptide(L)'
;MMQSSLIGKVEKAKRYAQEKNRVSFSNFNASFEGEHDKYSVKFDHGKWSCSCHAFTQNGFCSHTMALERILEGMVTPDSPVPVG
;
A
#
# COMPACT_ATOMS: atom_id res chain seq x y z
N MET A 1 7.19 29.87 20.53
CA MET A 1 5.84 29.60 21.01
C MET A 1 5.10 28.72 20.00
N MET A 2 4.41 27.72 20.49
CA MET A 2 3.65 26.83 19.65
C MET A 2 2.45 27.56 19.05
N GLN A 3 2.29 27.45 17.75
CA GLN A 3 1.15 28.06 17.08
C GLN A 3 -0.09 27.20 17.28
N SER A 4 -1.21 27.86 17.56
CA SER A 4 -2.48 27.14 17.69
C SER A 4 -2.85 26.43 16.39
N SER A 5 -2.48 26.98 15.23
CA SER A 5 -2.69 26.34 13.95
C SER A 5 -1.89 25.03 13.83
N LEU A 6 -0.71 24.97 14.42
CA LEU A 6 0.07 23.75 14.43
C LEU A 6 -0.57 22.69 15.31
N ILE A 7 -1.06 23.10 16.48
CA ILE A 7 -1.76 22.17 17.38
C ILE A 7 -2.99 21.58 16.68
N GLY A 8 -3.77 22.44 16.03
CA GLY A 8 -4.95 22.01 15.29
C GLY A 8 -4.61 21.04 14.15
N LYS A 9 -3.49 21.29 13.47
CA LYS A 9 -3.04 20.41 12.40
C LYS A 9 -2.60 19.05 12.91
N VAL A 10 -1.94 19.03 14.07
CA VAL A 10 -1.52 17.76 14.69
C VAL A 10 -2.73 16.93 15.08
N GLU A 11 -3.73 17.56 15.71
CA GLU A 11 -4.95 16.85 16.10
C GLU A 11 -5.71 16.31 14.90
N LYS A 12 -5.80 17.13 13.84
CA LYS A 12 -6.44 16.70 12.60
C LYS A 12 -5.70 15.53 11.96
N ALA A 13 -4.35 15.60 11.96
CA ALA A 13 -3.54 14.54 11.37
C ALA A 13 -3.74 13.21 12.10
N LYS A 14 -3.83 13.26 13.42
CA LYS A 14 -4.07 12.05 14.22
C LYS A 14 -5.42 11.42 13.87
N ARG A 15 -6.44 12.24 13.71
CA ARG A 15 -7.77 11.74 13.35
C ARG A 15 -7.78 11.17 11.94
N TYR A 16 -7.16 11.88 10.98
CA TYR A 16 -7.07 11.39 9.61
C TYR A 16 -6.31 10.07 9.51
N ALA A 17 -5.28 9.91 10.33
CA ALA A 17 -4.48 8.68 10.31
C ALA A 17 -5.29 7.46 10.70
N GLN A 18 -6.38 7.64 11.44
CA GLN A 18 -7.28 6.54 11.80
C GLN A 18 -8.33 6.28 10.73
N GLU A 19 -8.50 7.20 9.81
CA GLU A 19 -9.47 7.10 8.71
C GLU A 19 -8.73 6.82 7.42
N LYS A 20 -8.18 5.63 7.31
CA LYS A 20 -7.30 5.25 6.21
C LYS A 20 -7.98 5.28 4.85
N ASN A 21 -9.29 5.13 4.82
CA ASN A 21 -10.05 5.17 3.59
C ASN A 21 -10.10 6.56 2.94
N ARG A 22 -9.59 7.58 3.62
CA ARG A 22 -9.44 8.91 3.02
C ARG A 22 -8.31 8.96 2.00
N VAL A 23 -7.40 7.99 2.04
CA VAL A 23 -6.23 7.96 1.16
C VAL A 23 -6.49 6.95 0.04
N SER A 24 -6.19 7.35 -1.17
CA SER A 24 -6.33 6.49 -2.33
C SER A 24 -5.04 6.61 -3.14
N PHE A 25 -4.43 5.47 -3.45
CA PHE A 25 -3.23 5.44 -4.27
C PHE A 25 -3.59 5.18 -5.72
N SER A 26 -3.09 6.03 -6.61
CA SER A 26 -3.21 5.76 -8.05
C SER A 26 -2.02 4.95 -8.54
N ASN A 27 -0.83 5.27 -8.04
CA ASN A 27 0.37 4.49 -8.36
C ASN A 27 1.40 4.70 -7.28
N PHE A 28 2.28 3.73 -7.12
CA PHE A 28 3.41 3.85 -6.19
C PHE A 28 4.45 2.78 -6.49
N ASN A 29 5.65 3.02 -5.97
CA ASN A 29 6.73 2.04 -5.92
C ASN A 29 7.06 1.81 -4.46
N ALA A 30 7.21 0.56 -4.08
CA ALA A 30 7.53 0.22 -2.71
C ALA A 30 8.65 -0.80 -2.68
N SER A 31 9.44 -0.75 -1.62
CA SER A 31 10.43 -1.77 -1.33
C SER A 31 9.83 -2.68 -0.27
N PHE A 32 9.78 -3.97 -0.55
CA PHE A 32 9.23 -4.95 0.37
C PHE A 32 10.35 -5.86 0.86
N GLU A 33 10.56 -5.87 2.16
CA GLU A 33 11.57 -6.73 2.75
C GLU A 33 10.95 -8.08 3.05
N GLY A 34 11.29 -9.07 2.22
CA GLY A 34 10.81 -10.42 2.41
C GLY A 34 11.71 -11.19 3.37
N GLU A 35 11.50 -12.51 3.46
CA GLU A 35 12.25 -13.33 4.39
C GLU A 35 13.71 -13.47 4.00
N HIS A 36 14.00 -13.52 2.71
CA HIS A 36 15.34 -13.80 2.21
C HIS A 36 15.93 -12.69 1.36
N ASP A 37 15.09 -11.76 0.90
CA ASP A 37 15.54 -10.75 -0.03
C ASP A 37 14.61 -9.55 0.01
N LYS A 38 15.03 -8.47 -0.62
CA LYS A 38 14.19 -7.30 -0.82
C LYS A 38 13.62 -7.33 -2.21
N TYR A 39 12.37 -6.93 -2.34
CA TYR A 39 11.66 -6.94 -3.61
C TYR A 39 11.11 -5.57 -3.92
N SER A 40 11.00 -5.29 -5.20
CA SER A 40 10.40 -4.07 -5.68
C SER A 40 8.97 -4.35 -6.05
N VAL A 41 8.02 -3.63 -5.43
CA VAL A 41 6.60 -3.79 -5.69
C VAL A 41 6.08 -2.49 -6.26
N LYS A 42 5.32 -2.60 -7.33
CA LYS A 42 4.70 -1.45 -7.99
C LYS A 42 3.21 -1.65 -8.08
N PHE A 43 2.51 -0.54 -7.95
CA PHE A 43 1.08 -0.47 -8.21
C PHE A 43 0.85 0.66 -9.20
N ASP A 44 0.17 0.40 -10.29
CA ASP A 44 -0.06 1.40 -11.33
C ASP A 44 -1.49 1.27 -11.83
N HIS A 45 -2.34 2.19 -11.39
CA HIS A 45 -3.74 2.30 -11.82
C HIS A 45 -4.46 0.96 -11.80
N GLY A 46 -4.36 0.25 -10.69
CA GLY A 46 -5.05 -1.01 -10.48
C GLY A 46 -4.22 -2.24 -10.80
N LYS A 47 -3.03 -2.07 -11.34
CA LYS A 47 -2.17 -3.19 -11.73
C LYS A 47 -0.97 -3.32 -10.82
N TRP A 48 -0.81 -4.49 -10.25
CA TRP A 48 0.33 -4.82 -9.41
C TRP A 48 1.48 -5.36 -10.24
N SER A 49 2.69 -5.17 -9.73
CA SER A 49 3.90 -5.76 -10.28
C SER A 49 4.87 -6.00 -9.14
N CYS A 50 5.58 -7.11 -9.19
CA CYS A 50 6.57 -7.44 -8.17
C CYS A 50 7.74 -8.15 -8.83
N SER A 51 8.93 -7.90 -8.33
CA SER A 51 10.16 -8.47 -8.89
C SER A 51 10.40 -9.91 -8.47
N CYS A 52 9.56 -10.48 -7.60
CA CYS A 52 9.77 -11.84 -7.16
C CYS A 52 9.37 -12.86 -8.23
N HIS A 53 9.90 -14.07 -8.07
CA HIS A 53 9.69 -15.13 -9.03
C HIS A 53 8.23 -15.61 -9.09
N ALA A 54 7.59 -15.68 -7.93
CA ALA A 54 6.20 -16.14 -7.87
C ALA A 54 5.26 -15.22 -8.64
N PHE A 55 5.48 -13.91 -8.57
CA PHE A 55 4.66 -12.97 -9.32
C PHE A 55 4.87 -13.13 -10.82
N THR A 56 6.11 -13.34 -11.23
CA THR A 56 6.44 -13.52 -12.65
C THR A 56 5.71 -14.73 -13.22
N GLN A 57 5.58 -15.79 -12.44
CA GLN A 57 4.91 -17.01 -12.91
C GLN A 57 3.39 -16.96 -12.81
N ASN A 58 2.86 -16.38 -11.73
CA ASN A 58 1.45 -16.54 -11.39
C ASN A 58 0.63 -15.26 -11.52
N GLY A 59 1.29 -14.10 -11.63
CA GLY A 59 0.59 -12.83 -11.66
C GLY A 59 0.16 -12.32 -10.29
N PHE A 60 0.52 -13.04 -9.22
CA PHE A 60 0.29 -12.62 -7.85
C PHE A 60 1.36 -13.25 -6.95
N CYS A 61 1.55 -12.70 -5.77
CA CYS A 61 2.52 -13.23 -4.81
C CYS A 61 2.15 -12.76 -3.41
N SER A 62 2.84 -13.33 -2.42
CA SER A 62 2.60 -12.95 -1.04
C SER A 62 2.88 -11.47 -0.75
N HIS A 63 3.82 -10.88 -1.49
CA HIS A 63 4.19 -9.49 -1.27
C HIS A 63 3.08 -8.53 -1.71
N THR A 64 2.51 -8.74 -2.90
CA THR A 64 1.39 -7.93 -3.37
C THR A 64 0.14 -8.18 -2.54
N MET A 65 -0.10 -9.43 -2.15
CA MET A 65 -1.25 -9.75 -1.30
C MET A 65 -1.12 -9.11 0.07
N ALA A 66 0.08 -9.08 0.62
CA ALA A 66 0.31 -8.43 1.92
C ALA A 66 0.07 -6.93 1.83
N LEU A 67 0.58 -6.28 0.78
CA LEU A 67 0.38 -4.84 0.60
C LEU A 67 -1.09 -4.51 0.37
N GLU A 68 -1.81 -5.35 -0.33
CA GLU A 68 -3.23 -5.14 -0.53
C GLU A 68 -3.99 -5.16 0.81
N ARG A 69 -3.59 -6.04 1.71
CA ARG A 69 -4.17 -6.09 3.06
C ARG A 69 -3.76 -4.90 3.91
N ILE A 70 -2.47 -4.53 3.85
CA ILE A 70 -1.97 -3.39 4.62
C ILE A 70 -2.64 -2.09 4.17
N LEU A 71 -2.82 -1.94 2.87
CA LEU A 71 -3.38 -0.73 2.27
C LEU A 71 -4.85 -0.88 1.91
N GLU A 72 -5.55 -1.77 2.61
CA GLU A 72 -6.96 -2.02 2.35
C GLU A 72 -7.76 -0.74 2.40
N GLY A 73 -8.58 -0.53 1.38
CA GLY A 73 -9.37 0.69 1.24
C GLY A 73 -8.60 1.83 0.58
N MET A 74 -7.28 1.69 0.40
CA MET A 74 -6.46 2.71 -0.21
C MET A 74 -6.00 2.35 -1.62
N VAL A 75 -6.16 1.10 -2.02
CA VAL A 75 -5.84 0.62 -3.36
C VAL A 75 -7.04 -0.11 -3.93
N THR A 76 -7.26 0.02 -5.23
CA THR A 76 -8.34 -0.66 -5.92
C THR A 76 -7.74 -1.42 -7.10
N PRO A 77 -7.43 -2.71 -6.94
CA PRO A 77 -6.85 -3.48 -8.04
C PRO A 77 -7.85 -3.74 -9.15
N ASP A 78 -7.35 -3.78 -10.39
CA ASP A 78 -8.17 -4.12 -11.56
C ASP A 78 -8.66 -5.57 -11.49
N SER A 79 -7.78 -6.45 -11.02
CA SER A 79 -8.10 -7.88 -10.91
C SER A 79 -8.01 -8.28 -9.45
N PRO A 80 -9.02 -8.93 -8.91
CA PRO A 80 -8.96 -9.39 -7.52
C PRO A 80 -7.81 -10.38 -7.33
N VAL A 81 -7.07 -10.21 -6.25
CA VAL A 81 -6.05 -11.17 -5.85
C VAL A 81 -6.76 -12.31 -5.13
N PRO A 82 -6.37 -13.58 -5.37
CA PRO A 82 -6.98 -14.68 -4.65
C PRO A 82 -6.85 -14.51 -3.14
N VAL A 83 -7.94 -14.73 -2.42
CA VAL A 83 -7.92 -14.71 -0.97
C VAL A 83 -7.88 -16.14 -0.50
N GLY A 84 -6.87 -16.43 0.26
CA GLY A 84 -6.61 -17.79 0.67
C GLY A 84 -7.36 -18.21 1.87
#